data_7b3f4ebba22ef43aa0cac4155cf64943
#
_entry.id   7b3f4ebba22ef43aa0cac4155cf64943
#
_cell.length_a   1.000
_cell.length_b   1.000
_cell.length_c   1.000
_cell.angle_alpha   90.00
_cell.angle_beta   90.00
_cell.angle_gamma   90.00
#
_symmetry.space_group_name_H-M   'P 1'
#
loop_
_entity.id
_entity.type
_entity.pdbx_description
1 polymer ?
#
loop_
_entity_poly.entity_id
_entity_poly.type
_entity_poly.pdbx_seq_one_letter_code
_entity_poly.pdbx_strand_id
1 'polypeptide(L)'
;GRFGMALGLALGVYIYPYWSFTCVVYVCAAFGIGALLLIPLLHIPFRAPLCPPLFSLDRFLLPRTLLPGINMLLVSFIFGVIIAHIYNEIFYICILIGFAVSLLISKYALSHTSCRAEMEFGQAALVAGILLMAFSNSLMSSYIAALLLGIGIGITASRFFVIMISLPLHCERGTGNNTYQLLWEVGLLGGLFFENIWTGNYPDTIYWICLGICVVSLVLYETVTHNWYYKRMEEKQL
;
A
#
# COMPACT_ATOMS: atom_id res chain seq x y z
N GLY A 1 1.37 -10.77 -2.42
CA GLY A 1 2.02 -9.96 -1.37
C GLY A 1 1.03 -9.18 -0.51
N ARG A 2 0.08 -8.44 -1.10
CA ARG A 2 -0.81 -7.51 -0.37
C ARG A 2 -1.79 -8.17 0.58
N PHE A 3 -2.35 -9.30 0.18
CA PHE A 3 -3.22 -10.09 1.07
C PHE A 3 -2.44 -10.56 2.30
N GLY A 4 -1.17 -10.95 2.12
CA GLY A 4 -0.31 -11.31 3.24
C GLY A 4 -0.01 -10.14 4.20
N MET A 5 0.11 -8.91 3.68
CA MET A 5 0.29 -7.72 4.51
C MET A 5 -0.96 -7.44 5.37
N ALA A 6 -2.15 -7.43 4.75
CA ALA A 6 -3.41 -7.22 5.48
C ALA A 6 -3.67 -8.34 6.49
N LEU A 7 -3.38 -9.60 6.13
CA LEU A 7 -3.47 -10.75 7.02
C LEU A 7 -2.46 -10.63 8.17
N GLY A 8 -1.23 -10.22 7.89
CA GLY A 8 -0.18 -10.04 8.88
C GLY A 8 -0.54 -9.00 9.95
N LEU A 9 -1.10 -7.87 9.52
CA LEU A 9 -1.60 -6.83 10.43
C LEU A 9 -2.73 -7.35 11.31
N ALA A 10 -3.74 -8.00 10.72
CA ALA A 10 -4.88 -8.55 11.46
C ALA A 10 -4.41 -9.61 12.49
N LEU A 11 -3.52 -10.52 12.09
CA LEU A 11 -2.96 -11.53 12.98
C LEU A 11 -2.08 -10.92 14.08
N GLY A 12 -1.26 -9.94 13.75
CA GLY A 12 -0.38 -9.27 14.71
C GLY A 12 -1.18 -8.58 15.82
N VAL A 13 -2.22 -7.84 15.45
CA VAL A 13 -3.09 -7.15 16.42
C VAL A 13 -3.92 -8.15 17.21
N TYR A 14 -4.38 -9.26 16.61
CA TYR A 14 -5.12 -10.29 17.32
C TYR A 14 -4.24 -11.06 18.32
N ILE A 15 -2.99 -11.37 17.99
CA ILE A 15 -2.09 -12.16 18.86
C ILE A 15 -1.55 -11.31 20.00
N TYR A 16 -1.27 -10.02 19.75
CA TYR A 16 -0.60 -9.14 20.72
C TYR A 16 -1.28 -9.03 22.09
N PRO A 17 -2.61 -8.91 22.23
CA PRO A 17 -3.27 -8.83 23.55
C PRO A 17 -3.23 -10.12 24.37
N TYR A 18 -3.20 -11.26 23.69
CA TYR A 18 -3.24 -12.59 24.36
C TYR A 18 -1.84 -13.14 24.64
N TRP A 19 -0.85 -12.70 23.88
CA TRP A 19 0.51 -13.23 23.92
C TRP A 19 1.48 -12.03 24.02
N SER A 20 2.60 -12.21 24.69
CA SER A 20 3.59 -11.14 24.86
C SER A 20 4.14 -10.66 23.50
N PHE A 21 4.64 -9.40 23.44
CA PHE A 21 5.37 -8.87 22.29
C PHE A 21 6.45 -9.81 21.77
N THR A 22 7.16 -10.49 22.68
CA THR A 22 8.19 -11.47 22.34
C THR A 22 7.63 -12.62 21.50
N CYS A 23 6.42 -13.06 21.76
CA CYS A 23 5.78 -14.14 21.00
C CYS A 23 5.44 -13.70 19.56
N VAL A 24 4.95 -12.47 19.38
CA VAL A 24 4.72 -11.90 18.04
C VAL A 24 6.02 -11.86 17.25
N VAL A 25 7.13 -11.44 17.87
CA VAL A 25 8.46 -11.44 17.23
C VAL A 25 8.89 -12.85 16.82
N TYR A 26 8.69 -13.86 17.68
CA TYR A 26 9.01 -15.25 17.32
C TYR A 26 8.16 -15.79 16.17
N VAL A 27 6.88 -15.46 16.14
CA VAL A 27 6.00 -15.83 15.01
C VAL A 27 6.46 -15.17 13.71
N CYS A 28 6.80 -13.89 13.72
CA CYS A 28 7.36 -13.20 12.56
C CYS A 28 8.69 -13.80 12.11
N ALA A 29 9.58 -14.13 13.05
CA ALA A 29 10.85 -14.78 12.76
C ALA A 29 10.65 -16.19 12.16
N ALA A 30 9.70 -16.96 12.67
CA ALA A 30 9.37 -18.29 12.15
C ALA A 30 8.84 -18.22 10.71
N PHE A 31 7.97 -17.25 10.39
CA PHE A 31 7.52 -17.01 9.01
C PHE A 31 8.68 -16.57 8.10
N GLY A 32 9.59 -15.71 8.58
CA GLY A 32 10.79 -15.30 7.85
C GLY A 32 11.72 -16.47 7.54
N ILE A 33 11.99 -17.32 8.53
CA ILE A 33 12.80 -18.54 8.35
C ILE A 33 12.08 -19.50 7.38
N GLY A 34 10.77 -19.69 7.54
CA GLY A 34 9.97 -20.53 6.64
C GLY A 34 10.06 -20.04 5.19
N ALA A 35 9.96 -18.73 4.96
CA ALA A 35 10.14 -18.14 3.63
C ALA A 35 11.54 -18.40 3.06
N LEU A 36 12.60 -18.27 3.87
CA LEU A 36 13.98 -18.58 3.46
C LEU A 36 14.15 -20.04 3.07
N LEU A 37 13.53 -20.97 3.80
CA LEU A 37 13.56 -22.40 3.50
C LEU A 37 12.83 -22.76 2.21
N LEU A 38 11.87 -21.96 1.79
CA LEU A 38 11.14 -22.14 0.52
C LEU A 38 11.93 -21.65 -0.70
N ILE A 39 12.90 -20.73 -0.54
CA ILE A 39 13.70 -20.19 -1.65
C ILE A 39 14.41 -21.27 -2.47
N PRO A 40 15.08 -22.28 -1.89
CA PRO A 40 15.76 -23.34 -2.64
C PRO A 40 14.81 -24.22 -3.46
N LEU A 41 13.51 -24.26 -3.11
CA LEU A 41 12.50 -25.01 -3.85
C LEU A 41 12.05 -24.29 -5.14
N LEU A 42 12.35 -22.99 -5.26
CA LEU A 42 12.05 -22.19 -6.45
C LEU A 42 13.09 -22.48 -7.53
N HIS A 43 12.74 -23.34 -8.49
CA HIS A 43 13.58 -23.59 -9.65
C HIS A 43 13.44 -22.45 -10.66
N ILE A 44 14.39 -21.52 -10.68
CA ILE A 44 14.44 -20.42 -11.65
C ILE A 44 15.36 -20.85 -12.80
N PRO A 45 14.82 -21.20 -13.98
CA PRO A 45 15.62 -21.72 -15.10
C PRO A 45 16.49 -20.65 -15.77
N PHE A 46 16.36 -19.38 -15.36
CA PHE A 46 17.07 -18.27 -15.97
C PHE A 46 18.38 -17.96 -15.22
N ARG A 47 19.51 -18.19 -15.89
CA ARG A 47 20.84 -17.76 -15.42
C ARG A 47 21.29 -16.60 -16.29
N ALA A 48 21.12 -15.38 -15.82
CA ALA A 48 21.80 -14.22 -16.42
C ALA A 48 23.27 -14.21 -15.95
N PRO A 49 24.25 -14.17 -16.85
CA PRO A 49 25.66 -13.97 -16.48
C PRO A 49 25.87 -12.51 -16.10
N LEU A 50 25.47 -12.16 -14.90
CA LEU A 50 25.68 -10.82 -14.37
C LEU A 50 26.79 -10.88 -13.33
N CYS A 51 27.89 -10.15 -13.58
CA CYS A 51 28.86 -9.75 -12.56
C CYS A 51 28.49 -8.33 -12.07
N PRO A 52 27.43 -8.19 -11.26
CA PRO A 52 27.00 -6.87 -10.83
C PRO A 52 27.84 -6.42 -9.63
N PRO A 53 28.04 -5.10 -9.46
CA PRO A 53 28.62 -4.57 -8.23
C PRO A 53 27.76 -4.99 -7.03
N LEU A 54 28.40 -5.26 -5.89
CA LEU A 54 27.73 -5.72 -4.66
C LEU A 54 26.65 -4.72 -4.19
N PHE A 55 26.86 -3.42 -4.41
CA PHE A 55 25.90 -2.36 -4.12
C PHE A 55 25.62 -1.55 -5.37
N SER A 56 24.37 -1.54 -5.84
CA SER A 56 23.90 -0.71 -6.93
C SER A 56 22.50 -0.21 -6.60
N LEU A 57 22.32 1.11 -6.53
CA LEU A 57 21.02 1.77 -6.34
C LEU A 57 20.05 1.47 -7.50
N ASP A 58 20.59 1.21 -8.68
CA ASP A 58 19.80 0.88 -9.88
C ASP A 58 18.95 -0.37 -9.74
N ARG A 59 19.22 -1.22 -8.72
CA ARG A 59 18.44 -2.41 -8.43
C ARG A 59 17.24 -2.15 -7.53
N PHE A 60 17.27 -1.05 -6.78
CA PHE A 60 16.24 -0.72 -5.79
C PHE A 60 15.34 0.42 -6.26
N LEU A 61 15.88 1.37 -6.99
CA LEU A 61 15.18 2.57 -7.44
C LEU A 61 15.28 2.72 -8.95
N LEU A 62 14.12 2.65 -9.62
CA LEU A 62 14.01 2.90 -11.05
C LEU A 62 13.48 4.32 -11.28
N PRO A 63 14.26 5.25 -11.86
CA PRO A 63 13.85 6.64 -12.06
C PRO A 63 12.52 6.79 -12.83
N ARG A 64 12.27 5.88 -13.78
CA ARG A 64 11.04 5.88 -14.58
C ARG A 64 9.77 5.60 -13.78
N THR A 65 9.86 5.03 -12.58
CA THR A 65 8.71 4.69 -11.73
C THR A 65 8.59 5.60 -10.52
N LEU A 66 9.50 6.59 -10.36
CA LEU A 66 9.50 7.46 -9.18
C LEU A 66 8.25 8.31 -9.07
N LEU A 67 7.75 8.87 -10.18
CA LEU A 67 6.58 9.75 -10.15
C LEU A 67 5.32 9.03 -9.64
N PRO A 68 4.88 7.90 -10.21
CA PRO A 68 3.78 7.12 -9.63
C PRO A 68 4.14 6.56 -8.25
N GLY A 69 5.42 6.29 -8.00
CA GLY A 69 5.90 5.83 -6.70
C GLY A 69 5.75 6.85 -5.58
N ILE A 70 6.04 8.14 -5.85
CA ILE A 70 5.83 9.23 -4.88
C ILE A 70 4.34 9.38 -4.58
N ASN A 71 3.49 9.29 -5.58
CA ASN A 71 2.04 9.37 -5.36
C ASN A 71 1.55 8.18 -4.50
N MET A 72 2.02 6.97 -4.77
CA MET A 72 1.73 5.80 -3.96
C MET A 72 2.27 5.93 -2.52
N LEU A 73 3.44 6.56 -2.34
CA LEU A 73 4.03 6.83 -1.02
C LEU A 73 3.09 7.68 -0.16
N LEU A 74 2.39 8.66 -0.73
CA LEU A 74 1.39 9.44 -0.01
C LEU A 74 0.23 8.56 0.50
N VAL A 75 -0.23 7.62 -0.31
CA VAL A 75 -1.31 6.68 0.08
C VAL A 75 -0.83 5.72 1.18
N SER A 76 0.37 5.17 1.06
CA SER A 76 0.93 4.28 2.10
C SER A 76 1.25 5.04 3.39
N PHE A 77 1.63 6.31 3.31
CA PHE A 77 1.80 7.18 4.47
C PHE A 77 0.51 7.35 5.27
N ILE A 78 -0.62 7.66 4.59
CA ILE A 78 -1.94 7.73 5.23
C ILE A 78 -2.26 6.41 5.94
N PHE A 79 -2.00 5.28 5.28
CA PHE A 79 -2.24 3.97 5.88
C PHE A 79 -1.37 3.75 7.12
N GLY A 80 -0.10 4.15 7.10
CA GLY A 80 0.80 4.09 8.25
C GLY A 80 0.30 4.91 9.45
N VAL A 81 -0.18 6.13 9.19
CA VAL A 81 -0.78 7.00 10.22
C VAL A 81 -2.01 6.33 10.86
N ILE A 82 -2.91 5.79 10.04
CA ILE A 82 -4.16 5.17 10.53
C ILE A 82 -3.86 3.91 11.36
N ILE A 83 -2.90 3.09 10.92
CA ILE A 83 -2.48 1.89 11.66
C ILE A 83 -1.89 2.25 13.01
N ALA A 84 -1.08 3.30 13.08
CA ALA A 84 -0.47 3.71 14.34
C ALA A 84 -1.49 4.30 15.32
N HIS A 85 -2.53 4.97 14.81
CA HIS A 85 -3.50 5.69 15.61
C HIS A 85 -4.56 4.80 16.26
N ILE A 86 -4.92 3.66 15.66
CA ILE A 86 -6.05 2.84 16.07
C ILE A 86 -5.58 1.47 16.57
N TYR A 87 -5.93 1.16 17.82
CA TYR A 87 -5.64 -0.11 18.49
C TYR A 87 -6.93 -0.90 18.72
N ASN A 88 -7.60 -1.36 17.65
CA ASN A 88 -8.83 -2.14 17.75
C ASN A 88 -8.78 -3.34 16.79
N GLU A 89 -8.88 -4.55 17.32
CA GLU A 89 -8.79 -5.81 16.57
C GLU A 89 -9.85 -5.90 15.48
N ILE A 90 -11.12 -5.55 15.80
CA ILE A 90 -12.23 -5.63 14.85
C ILE A 90 -12.03 -4.64 13.70
N PHE A 91 -11.45 -3.47 13.97
CA PHE A 91 -11.10 -2.48 12.95
C PHE A 91 -10.18 -3.10 11.87
N TYR A 92 -9.13 -3.81 12.29
CA TYR A 92 -8.21 -4.45 11.36
C TYR A 92 -8.81 -5.62 10.60
N ILE A 93 -9.75 -6.37 11.23
CA ILE A 93 -10.52 -7.40 10.54
C ILE A 93 -11.41 -6.75 9.46
N CYS A 94 -12.03 -5.61 9.74
CA CYS A 94 -12.82 -4.86 8.76
C CYS A 94 -11.95 -4.36 7.59
N ILE A 95 -10.72 -3.87 7.84
CA ILE A 95 -9.75 -3.53 6.78
C ILE A 95 -9.44 -4.76 5.92
N LEU A 96 -9.18 -5.92 6.52
CA LEU A 96 -8.90 -7.15 5.80
C LEU A 96 -10.08 -7.59 4.92
N ILE A 97 -11.31 -7.50 5.43
CA ILE A 97 -12.53 -7.76 4.67
C ILE A 97 -12.65 -6.77 3.51
N GLY A 98 -12.45 -5.47 3.77
CA GLY A 98 -12.46 -4.44 2.72
C GLY A 98 -11.43 -4.71 1.63
N PHE A 99 -10.25 -5.17 2.01
CA PHE A 99 -9.20 -5.59 1.08
C PHE A 99 -9.62 -6.79 0.21
N ALA A 100 -10.26 -7.79 0.81
CA ALA A 100 -10.80 -8.93 0.06
C ALA A 100 -11.92 -8.50 -0.89
N VAL A 101 -12.82 -7.62 -0.44
CA VAL A 101 -13.89 -7.02 -1.27
C VAL A 101 -13.30 -6.21 -2.42
N SER A 102 -12.20 -5.48 -2.22
CA SER A 102 -11.54 -4.72 -3.28
C SER A 102 -11.10 -5.61 -4.45
N LEU A 103 -10.64 -6.84 -4.18
CA LEU A 103 -10.28 -7.81 -5.23
C LEU A 103 -11.50 -8.24 -6.05
N LEU A 104 -12.64 -8.44 -5.39
CA LEU A 104 -13.89 -8.77 -6.06
C LEU A 104 -14.40 -7.60 -6.90
N ILE A 105 -14.39 -6.38 -6.35
CA ILE A 105 -14.77 -5.16 -7.07
C ILE A 105 -13.88 -4.97 -8.32
N SER A 106 -12.57 -5.08 -8.19
CA SER A 106 -11.63 -4.94 -9.31
C SER A 106 -11.88 -6.00 -10.39
N LYS A 107 -12.21 -7.24 -9.99
CA LYS A 107 -12.42 -8.34 -10.93
C LYS A 107 -13.78 -8.27 -11.65
N TYR A 108 -14.85 -7.93 -10.94
CA TYR A 108 -16.21 -8.05 -11.48
C TYR A 108 -16.85 -6.70 -11.85
N ALA A 109 -16.67 -5.67 -11.05
CA ALA A 109 -17.30 -4.38 -11.26
C ALA A 109 -16.45 -3.46 -12.14
N LEU A 110 -15.13 -3.46 -11.94
CA LEU A 110 -14.20 -2.54 -12.60
C LEU A 110 -13.42 -3.19 -13.76
N SER A 111 -13.72 -4.42 -14.15
CA SER A 111 -12.96 -5.17 -15.18
C SER A 111 -12.94 -4.49 -16.56
N HIS A 112 -13.93 -3.68 -16.87
CA HIS A 112 -14.07 -2.96 -18.14
C HIS A 112 -13.91 -1.44 -18.02
N THR A 113 -13.54 -0.95 -16.83
CA THR A 113 -13.33 0.50 -16.60
C THR A 113 -11.92 0.94 -16.95
N SER A 114 -11.75 2.24 -17.19
CA SER A 114 -10.43 2.84 -17.39
C SER A 114 -9.61 2.79 -16.09
N CYS A 115 -8.29 2.71 -16.22
CA CYS A 115 -7.37 2.77 -15.09
C CYS A 115 -7.57 4.02 -14.22
N ARG A 116 -7.99 5.13 -14.86
CA ARG A 116 -8.33 6.39 -14.19
C ARG A 116 -9.55 6.24 -13.28
N ALA A 117 -10.66 5.72 -13.81
CA ALA A 117 -11.89 5.54 -13.03
C ALA A 117 -11.70 4.60 -11.83
N GLU A 118 -10.88 3.55 -11.98
CA GLU A 118 -10.55 2.68 -10.85
C GLU A 118 -9.74 3.40 -9.77
N MET A 119 -8.79 4.25 -10.18
CA MET A 119 -8.00 5.02 -9.24
C MET A 119 -8.86 6.06 -8.51
N GLU A 120 -9.71 6.78 -9.24
CA GLU A 120 -10.67 7.75 -8.66
C GLU A 120 -11.60 7.06 -7.66
N PHE A 121 -12.14 5.89 -8.00
CA PHE A 121 -12.99 5.11 -7.10
C PHE A 121 -12.25 4.68 -5.83
N GLY A 122 -11.01 4.18 -5.97
CA GLY A 122 -10.20 3.76 -4.83
C GLY A 122 -9.90 4.93 -3.89
N GLN A 123 -9.53 6.09 -4.45
CA GLN A 123 -9.24 7.29 -3.66
C GLN A 123 -10.51 7.91 -3.06
N ALA A 124 -11.65 7.87 -3.77
CA ALA A 124 -12.94 8.29 -3.20
C ALA A 124 -13.34 7.43 -1.98
N ALA A 125 -13.11 6.13 -2.04
CA ALA A 125 -13.34 5.24 -0.91
C ALA A 125 -12.41 5.59 0.28
N LEU A 126 -11.14 5.93 0.04
CA LEU A 126 -10.21 6.41 1.07
C LEU A 126 -10.71 7.71 1.71
N VAL A 127 -11.08 8.69 0.91
CA VAL A 127 -11.62 9.97 1.39
C VAL A 127 -12.86 9.74 2.25
N ALA A 128 -13.81 8.93 1.77
CA ALA A 128 -15.04 8.61 2.50
C ALA A 128 -14.74 7.93 3.84
N GLY A 129 -13.80 6.97 3.88
CA GLY A 129 -13.37 6.32 5.11
C GLY A 129 -12.75 7.30 6.12
N ILE A 130 -11.84 8.17 5.67
CA ILE A 130 -11.20 9.18 6.53
C ILE A 130 -12.23 10.21 7.06
N LEU A 131 -13.14 10.67 6.20
CA LEU A 131 -14.22 11.58 6.60
C LEU A 131 -15.13 10.97 7.66
N LEU A 132 -15.49 9.69 7.48
CA LEU A 132 -16.33 9.00 8.43
C LEU A 132 -15.65 8.88 9.81
N MET A 133 -14.32 8.71 9.84
CA MET A 133 -13.55 8.71 11.08
C MET A 133 -13.44 10.11 11.70
N ALA A 134 -13.31 11.16 10.86
CA ALA A 134 -13.19 12.53 11.34
C ALA A 134 -14.50 13.07 11.95
N PHE A 135 -15.66 12.68 11.42
CA PHE A 135 -16.96 13.24 11.84
C PHE A 135 -17.73 12.37 12.82
N SER A 136 -17.38 11.11 13.01
CA SER A 136 -18.18 10.20 13.82
C SER A 136 -17.33 9.41 14.81
N ASN A 137 -17.70 9.51 16.09
CA ASN A 137 -17.05 8.81 17.20
C ASN A 137 -17.76 7.49 17.56
N SER A 138 -18.69 6.98 16.73
CA SER A 138 -19.36 5.71 16.99
C SER A 138 -18.53 4.52 16.55
N LEU A 139 -18.57 3.42 17.31
CA LEU A 139 -17.90 2.17 16.96
C LEU A 139 -18.33 1.64 15.57
N MET A 140 -19.63 1.73 15.24
CA MET A 140 -20.16 1.28 13.96
C MET A 140 -19.59 2.09 12.79
N SER A 141 -19.48 3.41 12.93
CA SER A 141 -18.88 4.24 11.89
C SER A 141 -17.41 3.93 11.69
N SER A 142 -16.66 3.63 12.77
CA SER A 142 -15.26 3.22 12.66
C SER A 142 -15.10 1.90 11.90
N TYR A 143 -16.00 0.93 12.07
CA TYR A 143 -15.94 -0.33 11.32
C TYR A 143 -16.28 -0.15 9.83
N ILE A 144 -17.27 0.69 9.52
CA ILE A 144 -17.60 1.03 8.14
C ILE A 144 -16.43 1.80 7.50
N ALA A 145 -15.85 2.74 8.22
CA ALA A 145 -14.67 3.46 7.77
C ALA A 145 -13.49 2.52 7.48
N ALA A 146 -13.22 1.55 8.37
CA ALA A 146 -12.20 0.54 8.17
C ALA A 146 -12.41 -0.29 6.89
N LEU A 147 -13.65 -0.67 6.62
CA LEU A 147 -14.01 -1.39 5.41
C LEU A 147 -13.77 -0.54 4.15
N LEU A 148 -14.18 0.73 4.17
CA LEU A 148 -13.94 1.68 3.07
C LEU A 148 -12.44 1.93 2.85
N LEU A 149 -11.67 2.09 3.93
CA LEU A 149 -10.20 2.22 3.87
C LEU A 149 -9.57 0.98 3.24
N GLY A 150 -10.00 -0.22 3.65
CA GLY A 150 -9.53 -1.48 3.08
C GLY A 150 -9.81 -1.58 1.56
N ILE A 151 -11.03 -1.21 1.13
CA ILE A 151 -11.38 -1.15 -0.29
C ILE A 151 -10.51 -0.13 -1.03
N GLY A 152 -10.42 1.08 -0.50
CA GLY A 152 -9.67 2.17 -1.14
C GLY A 152 -8.19 1.86 -1.30
N ILE A 153 -7.53 1.37 -0.24
CA ILE A 153 -6.12 0.96 -0.28
C ILE A 153 -5.93 -0.21 -1.23
N GLY A 154 -6.82 -1.22 -1.18
CA GLY A 154 -6.74 -2.40 -2.01
C GLY A 154 -6.76 -2.07 -3.51
N ILE A 155 -7.66 -1.20 -3.95
CA ILE A 155 -7.78 -0.78 -5.34
C ILE A 155 -6.61 0.12 -5.74
N THR A 156 -6.34 1.19 -4.97
CA THR A 156 -5.29 2.18 -5.28
C THR A 156 -3.91 1.56 -5.34
N ALA A 157 -3.55 0.79 -4.32
CA ALA A 157 -2.25 0.11 -4.29
C ALA A 157 -2.12 -0.93 -5.41
N SER A 158 -3.23 -1.59 -5.82
CA SER A 158 -3.24 -2.51 -6.95
C SER A 158 -2.94 -1.81 -8.26
N ARG A 159 -3.51 -0.64 -8.46
CA ARG A 159 -3.31 0.14 -9.68
C ARG A 159 -1.92 0.75 -9.77
N PHE A 160 -1.40 1.32 -8.69
CA PHE A 160 -0.01 1.78 -8.67
C PHE A 160 0.97 0.64 -8.95
N PHE A 161 0.71 -0.54 -8.43
CA PHE A 161 1.53 -1.71 -8.73
C PHE A 161 1.54 -2.05 -10.22
N VAL A 162 0.37 -2.06 -10.87
CA VAL A 162 0.27 -2.32 -12.31
C VAL A 162 1.01 -1.23 -13.10
N ILE A 163 0.81 0.05 -12.77
CA ILE A 163 1.50 1.17 -13.40
C ILE A 163 3.03 1.00 -13.28
N MET A 164 3.53 0.71 -12.07
CA MET A 164 4.96 0.62 -11.81
C MET A 164 5.63 -0.62 -12.43
N ILE A 165 4.88 -1.67 -12.74
CA ILE A 165 5.42 -2.85 -13.46
C ILE A 165 5.30 -2.70 -14.98
N SER A 166 4.32 -1.94 -15.48
CA SER A 166 4.13 -1.75 -16.91
C SER A 166 5.10 -0.73 -17.53
N LEU A 167 5.54 0.27 -16.76
CA LEU A 167 6.48 1.31 -17.20
C LEU A 167 7.89 0.79 -17.54
N PRO A 168 8.52 -0.09 -16.75
CA PRO A 168 9.85 -0.60 -17.00
C PRO A 168 9.96 -1.40 -18.30
N LEU A 169 11.18 -1.48 -18.85
CA LEU A 169 11.52 -2.42 -19.89
C LEU A 169 11.43 -3.86 -19.35
N HIS A 170 11.39 -4.85 -20.24
CA HIS A 170 11.18 -6.24 -19.83
C HIS A 170 12.24 -6.74 -18.81
N CYS A 171 13.48 -6.30 -18.98
CA CYS A 171 14.61 -6.62 -18.08
C CYS A 171 14.60 -5.84 -16.74
N GLU A 172 13.87 -4.70 -16.68
CA GLU A 172 13.82 -3.82 -15.51
C GLU A 172 12.60 -4.07 -14.60
N ARG A 173 11.71 -4.99 -14.95
CA ARG A 173 10.46 -5.24 -14.21
C ARG A 173 10.69 -5.65 -12.76
N GLY A 174 11.76 -6.39 -12.50
CA GLY A 174 12.18 -6.74 -11.14
C GLY A 174 12.52 -5.51 -10.31
N THR A 175 13.28 -4.59 -10.88
CA THR A 175 13.63 -3.32 -10.23
C THR A 175 12.38 -2.44 -10.01
N GLY A 176 11.46 -2.40 -10.98
CA GLY A 176 10.17 -1.70 -10.80
C GLY A 176 9.36 -2.24 -9.63
N ASN A 177 9.32 -3.56 -9.45
CA ASN A 177 8.69 -4.19 -8.29
C ASN A 177 9.41 -3.82 -6.97
N ASN A 178 10.73 -3.84 -6.95
CA ASN A 178 11.51 -3.46 -5.77
C ASN A 178 11.31 -1.98 -5.41
N THR A 179 11.26 -1.09 -6.40
CA THR A 179 10.95 0.33 -6.21
C THR A 179 9.56 0.51 -5.61
N TYR A 180 8.57 -0.24 -6.10
CA TYR A 180 7.22 -0.23 -5.54
C TYR A 180 7.22 -0.63 -4.06
N GLN A 181 7.86 -1.75 -3.70
CA GLN A 181 7.92 -2.23 -2.33
C GLN A 181 8.65 -1.23 -1.42
N LEU A 182 9.80 -0.72 -1.86
CA LEU A 182 10.58 0.23 -1.09
C LEU A 182 9.79 1.51 -0.77
N LEU A 183 9.15 2.11 -1.78
CA LEU A 183 8.37 3.34 -1.58
C LEU A 183 7.11 3.11 -0.75
N TRP A 184 6.48 1.93 -0.87
CA TRP A 184 5.38 1.52 -0.01
C TRP A 184 5.81 1.46 1.46
N GLU A 185 6.92 0.77 1.76
CA GLU A 185 7.44 0.62 3.13
C GLU A 185 7.92 1.95 3.70
N VAL A 186 8.59 2.77 2.90
CA VAL A 186 9.03 4.11 3.32
C VAL A 186 7.83 5.00 3.68
N GLY A 187 6.77 4.98 2.87
CA GLY A 187 5.55 5.72 3.16
C GLY A 187 4.88 5.21 4.44
N LEU A 188 4.72 3.89 4.58
CA LEU A 188 4.13 3.27 5.76
C LEU A 188 4.89 3.64 7.04
N LEU A 189 6.21 3.44 7.05
CA LEU A 189 7.07 3.79 8.17
C LEU A 189 7.03 5.29 8.48
N GLY A 190 7.06 6.13 7.44
CA GLY A 190 6.93 7.58 7.60
C GLY A 190 5.63 7.96 8.31
N GLY A 191 4.51 7.33 7.94
CA GLY A 191 3.22 7.53 8.59
C GLY A 191 3.19 7.08 10.06
N LEU A 192 3.77 5.91 10.37
CA LEU A 192 3.91 5.39 11.72
C LEU A 192 4.72 6.36 12.62
N PHE A 193 5.86 6.85 12.11
CA PHE A 193 6.69 7.80 12.85
C PHE A 193 6.00 9.15 13.02
N PHE A 194 5.33 9.63 11.98
CA PHE A 194 4.62 10.90 12.02
C PHE A 194 3.51 10.88 13.08
N GLU A 195 2.70 9.83 13.12
CA GLU A 195 1.65 9.67 14.11
C GLU A 195 2.21 9.72 15.52
N ASN A 196 3.24 8.95 15.82
CA ASN A 196 3.85 8.88 17.15
C ASN A 196 4.37 10.24 17.65
N ILE A 197 4.88 11.10 16.75
CA ILE A 197 5.35 12.45 17.08
C ILE A 197 4.18 13.43 17.22
N TRP A 198 3.17 13.33 16.35
CA TRP A 198 2.09 14.31 16.22
C TRP A 198 0.99 14.12 17.26
N THR A 199 0.57 12.90 17.51
CA THR A 199 -0.57 12.57 18.39
C THR A 199 -0.33 12.98 19.84
N GLY A 200 0.92 13.02 20.28
CA GLY A 200 1.27 13.57 21.60
C GLY A 200 0.85 15.03 21.82
N ASN A 201 0.64 15.80 20.75
CA ASN A 201 0.31 17.21 20.81
C ASN A 201 -1.11 17.54 20.32
N TYR A 202 -1.60 16.87 19.26
CA TYR A 202 -2.85 17.23 18.56
C TYR A 202 -3.60 16.01 18.01
N PRO A 203 -4.22 15.16 18.86
CA PRO A 203 -4.86 13.92 18.40
C PRO A 203 -6.01 14.14 17.43
N ASP A 204 -6.84 15.17 17.62
CA ASP A 204 -8.04 15.41 16.82
C ASP A 204 -7.76 15.89 15.37
N THR A 205 -6.53 16.35 15.11
CA THR A 205 -6.17 16.90 13.80
C THR A 205 -5.66 15.87 12.83
N ILE A 206 -5.39 14.63 13.28
CA ILE A 206 -4.72 13.60 12.49
C ILE A 206 -5.53 13.21 11.25
N TYR A 207 -6.84 13.06 11.37
CA TYR A 207 -7.72 12.71 10.25
C TYR A 207 -7.79 13.81 9.19
N TRP A 208 -7.73 15.07 9.60
CA TRP A 208 -7.71 16.21 8.68
C TRP A 208 -6.41 16.29 7.90
N ILE A 209 -5.30 15.94 8.51
CA ILE A 209 -4.00 15.82 7.83
C ILE A 209 -4.04 14.68 6.82
N CYS A 210 -4.53 13.50 7.21
CA CYS A 210 -4.72 12.36 6.31
C CYS A 210 -5.62 12.72 5.12
N LEU A 211 -6.71 13.46 5.36
CA LEU A 211 -7.60 13.94 4.31
C LEU A 211 -6.88 14.88 3.35
N GLY A 212 -6.11 15.84 3.88
CA GLY A 212 -5.32 16.76 3.06
C GLY A 212 -4.33 16.04 2.17
N ILE A 213 -3.59 15.05 2.72
CA ILE A 213 -2.64 14.24 1.96
C ILE A 213 -3.37 13.40 0.89
N CYS A 214 -4.55 12.86 1.20
CA CYS A 214 -5.36 12.08 0.25
C CYS A 214 -5.81 12.95 -0.94
N VAL A 215 -6.27 14.18 -0.67
CA VAL A 215 -6.63 15.16 -1.72
C VAL A 215 -5.41 15.52 -2.56
N VAL A 216 -4.25 15.77 -1.94
CA VAL A 216 -2.99 16.03 -2.67
C VAL A 216 -2.63 14.84 -3.57
N SER A 217 -2.74 13.61 -3.07
CA SER A 217 -2.48 12.40 -3.85
C SER A 217 -3.44 12.29 -5.05
N LEU A 218 -4.73 12.59 -4.86
CA LEU A 218 -5.72 12.59 -5.94
C LEU A 218 -5.39 13.62 -7.01
N VAL A 219 -5.14 14.87 -6.60
CA VAL A 219 -4.78 15.96 -7.52
C VAL A 219 -3.50 15.65 -8.28
N LEU A 220 -2.48 15.15 -7.59
CA LEU A 220 -1.21 14.75 -8.20
C LEU A 220 -1.41 13.62 -9.22
N TYR A 221 -2.28 12.66 -8.93
CA TYR A 221 -2.61 11.59 -9.86
C TYR A 221 -3.28 12.14 -11.12
N GLU A 222 -4.32 12.94 -10.95
CA GLU A 222 -5.13 13.46 -12.06
C GLU A 222 -4.36 14.45 -12.97
N THR A 223 -3.59 15.34 -12.36
CA THR A 223 -2.91 16.40 -13.12
C THR A 223 -1.61 15.95 -13.76
N VAL A 224 -0.85 15.11 -13.06
CA VAL A 224 0.53 14.79 -13.44
C VAL A 224 0.70 13.31 -13.77
N THR A 225 0.40 12.42 -12.81
CA THR A 225 0.78 11.00 -12.90
C THR A 225 0.05 10.29 -14.04
N HIS A 226 -1.25 10.53 -14.18
CA HIS A 226 -2.08 9.92 -15.22
C HIS A 226 -1.60 10.28 -16.63
N ASN A 227 -1.48 11.59 -16.92
CA ASN A 227 -1.07 12.11 -18.22
C ASN A 227 0.36 11.66 -18.57
N TRP A 228 1.25 11.69 -17.59
CA TRP A 228 2.62 11.24 -17.76
C TRP A 228 2.69 9.74 -18.06
N TYR A 229 1.90 8.91 -17.36
CA TYR A 229 1.85 7.47 -17.58
C TYR A 229 1.39 7.13 -19.01
N TYR A 230 0.30 7.74 -19.49
CA TYR A 230 -0.23 7.48 -20.81
C TYR A 230 0.76 7.88 -21.91
N LYS A 231 1.35 9.07 -21.80
CA LYS A 231 2.39 9.51 -22.74
C LYS A 231 3.55 8.53 -22.84
N ARG A 232 4.02 8.02 -21.69
CA ARG A 232 5.10 7.03 -21.67
C ARG A 232 4.70 5.66 -22.24
N MET A 233 3.45 5.28 -22.10
CA MET A 233 2.96 4.03 -22.69
C MET A 233 2.82 4.14 -24.21
N GLU A 234 2.41 5.27 -24.75
CA GLU A 234 2.39 5.54 -26.19
C GLU A 234 3.81 5.51 -26.78
N GLU A 235 4.77 6.18 -26.17
CA GLU A 235 6.18 6.16 -26.59
C GLU A 235 6.80 4.74 -26.60
N LYS A 236 6.25 3.81 -25.83
CA LYS A 236 6.73 2.42 -25.72
C LYS A 236 6.13 1.49 -26.79
N GLN A 237 5.01 1.89 -27.40
CA GLN A 237 4.35 1.14 -28.47
C GLN A 237 4.85 1.49 -29.87
N LEU A 238 5.52 2.64 -30.02
CA LEU A 238 6.22 3.07 -31.24
C LEU A 238 7.64 2.53 -31.30
#